data_251eb8698b95e8d03100b0c83e3a0941
#
_entry.id   251eb8698b95e8d03100b0c83e3a0941
#
_cell.length_a   1.000
_cell.length_b   1.000
_cell.length_c   1.000
_cell.angle_alpha   90.00
_cell.angle_beta   90.00
_cell.angle_gamma   90.00
#
_symmetry.space_group_name_H-M   'P 1'
#
loop_
_entity.id
_entity.type
_entity.pdbx_description
1 polymer ?
#
loop_
_entity_poly.entity_id
_entity_poly.type
_entity_poly.pdbx_seq_one_letter_code
_entity_poly.pdbx_strand_id
1 'polypeptide(L)'
;LTCGDGGILTTNNPYLGKRIRKFSNLGFKLLNAKSNKIVVSRDERQNPNYKRFDEIGFNYRMNEFSAAIALAQCEKVNFFVKKRRKAALSLTKILKSSKYLIPQRIPRNAYSTYYTLAVRLVENKNKKLNWKNFRKKFMAYGGDGIYAASRLIHQEPAIKKYKIGKHDKSTPVAKRLQKVLLLFTTNQGSQREINIQTKALRKTLNFFKIN
;
A
#
# COMPACT_ATOMS: atom_id res chain seq x y z
N LEU A 1 4.29 8.17 -0.43
CA LEU A 1 5.68 8.54 -0.14
C LEU A 1 6.60 7.43 -0.62
N THR A 2 7.81 7.80 -1.03
CA THR A 2 8.86 6.84 -1.40
C THR A 2 10.24 7.40 -1.04
N CYS A 3 11.15 6.51 -0.69
CA CYS A 3 12.58 6.84 -0.53
C CYS A 3 13.47 5.76 -1.20
N GLY A 4 12.93 5.07 -2.21
CA GLY A 4 13.43 3.80 -2.69
C GLY A 4 12.88 2.68 -1.80
N ASP A 5 13.76 1.84 -1.29
CA ASP A 5 13.38 0.86 -0.27
C ASP A 5 13.51 1.46 1.12
N GLY A 6 12.58 1.13 2.00
CA GLY A 6 12.58 1.57 3.38
C GLY A 6 11.20 1.64 4.01
N GLY A 7 11.18 1.94 5.31
CA GLY A 7 9.97 2.12 6.08
C GLY A 7 10.26 2.82 7.39
N ILE A 8 9.22 3.43 7.96
CA ILE A 8 9.29 4.12 9.23
C ILE A 8 8.24 3.54 10.17
N LEU A 9 8.67 3.17 11.37
CA LEU A 9 7.80 2.74 12.45
C LEU A 9 7.73 3.83 13.52
N THR A 10 6.52 4.18 13.93
CA THR A 10 6.26 5.11 15.02
C THR A 10 5.43 4.43 16.10
N THR A 11 5.76 4.69 17.36
CA THR A 11 5.01 4.14 18.50
C THR A 11 5.13 5.04 19.71
N ASN A 12 4.04 5.16 20.48
CA ASN A 12 4.03 5.81 21.79
C ASN A 12 4.39 4.85 22.94
N ASN A 13 4.54 3.56 22.65
CA ASN A 13 4.93 2.56 23.64
C ASN A 13 6.47 2.52 23.74
N PRO A 14 7.07 2.95 24.87
CA PRO A 14 8.53 3.01 25.02
C PRO A 14 9.20 1.64 24.99
N TYR A 15 8.52 0.60 25.48
CA TYR A 15 9.02 -0.78 25.42
C TYR A 15 9.14 -1.27 23.97
N LEU A 16 8.07 -1.10 23.17
CA LEU A 16 8.11 -1.45 21.75
C LEU A 16 9.14 -0.61 21.00
N GLY A 17 9.24 0.69 21.28
CA GLY A 17 10.23 1.57 20.66
C GLY A 17 11.66 1.08 20.89
N LYS A 18 11.97 0.65 22.11
CA LYS A 18 13.28 0.07 22.45
C LYS A 18 13.55 -1.23 21.71
N ARG A 19 12.59 -2.16 21.68
CA ARG A 19 12.73 -3.46 21.00
C ARG A 19 12.88 -3.31 19.49
N ILE A 20 12.06 -2.47 18.86
CA ILE A 20 12.13 -2.20 17.41
C ILE A 20 13.52 -1.68 17.04
N ARG A 21 14.08 -0.74 17.82
CA ARG A 21 15.42 -0.20 17.57
C ARG A 21 16.52 -1.25 17.72
N LYS A 22 16.45 -2.08 18.74
CA LYS A 22 17.39 -3.20 18.89
C LYS A 22 17.30 -4.15 17.70
N PHE A 23 16.09 -4.61 17.37
CA PHE A 23 15.84 -5.53 16.28
C PHE A 23 16.33 -5.00 14.92
N SER A 24 16.12 -3.71 14.65
CA SER A 24 16.53 -3.06 13.40
C SER A 24 18.03 -2.70 13.36
N ASN A 25 18.75 -2.85 14.47
CA ASN A 25 20.16 -2.48 14.60
C ASN A 25 20.99 -3.61 15.22
N LEU A 26 20.95 -4.78 14.57
CA LEU A 26 21.75 -5.97 14.90
C LEU A 26 21.57 -6.52 16.33
N GLY A 27 20.58 -6.07 17.09
CA GLY A 27 20.40 -6.50 18.48
C GLY A 27 21.35 -5.84 19.48
N PHE A 28 21.92 -4.67 19.17
CA PHE A 28 22.80 -3.94 20.08
C PHE A 28 22.18 -3.70 21.46
N LYS A 29 22.94 -4.00 22.52
CA LYS A 29 22.50 -3.93 23.91
C LYS A 29 22.15 -2.51 24.36
N LEU A 30 22.99 -1.55 24.05
CA LEU A 30 22.89 -0.16 24.50
C LEU A 30 22.57 0.78 23.33
N LEU A 31 21.28 0.92 23.00
CA LEU A 31 20.80 1.93 22.08
C LEU A 31 20.06 3.03 22.82
N ASN A 32 20.45 4.28 22.59
CA ASN A 32 19.69 5.41 23.08
C ASN A 32 18.35 5.49 22.32
N ALA A 33 17.24 5.40 23.05
CA ALA A 33 15.90 5.45 22.47
C ALA A 33 15.56 6.77 21.80
N LYS A 34 16.19 7.88 22.16
CA LYS A 34 15.93 9.21 21.60
C LYS A 34 16.77 9.52 20.37
N SER A 35 18.04 9.14 20.35
CA SER A 35 18.97 9.54 19.29
C SER A 35 19.40 8.41 18.36
N ASN A 36 18.97 7.19 18.63
CA ASN A 36 19.42 5.99 17.93
C ASN A 36 20.95 5.77 17.96
N LYS A 37 21.64 6.46 18.85
CA LYS A 37 23.09 6.36 19.04
C LYS A 37 23.39 5.23 20.03
N ILE A 38 24.50 4.56 19.82
CA ILE A 38 25.03 3.59 20.77
C ILE A 38 25.66 4.38 21.91
N VAL A 39 25.13 4.21 23.12
CA VAL A 39 25.61 4.90 24.33
C VAL A 39 26.64 4.02 25.02
N VAL A 40 27.81 3.95 24.45
CA VAL A 40 28.97 3.20 24.98
C VAL A 40 30.22 3.99 24.65
N SER A 41 31.15 4.09 25.60
CA SER A 41 32.44 4.73 25.37
C SER A 41 33.20 4.04 24.22
N ARG A 42 34.11 4.79 23.59
CA ARG A 42 34.95 4.22 22.53
C ARG A 42 35.81 3.08 23.06
N ASP A 43 36.36 3.22 24.24
CA ASP A 43 37.27 2.25 24.88
C ASP A 43 36.52 0.98 25.24
N GLU A 44 35.32 1.12 25.80
CA GLU A 44 34.48 -0.04 26.11
C GLU A 44 34.07 -0.82 24.86
N ARG A 45 33.79 -0.15 23.77
CA ARG A 45 33.48 -0.80 22.48
C ARG A 45 34.65 -1.57 21.90
N GLN A 46 35.87 -1.15 22.18
CA GLN A 46 37.10 -1.83 21.73
C GLN A 46 37.51 -2.99 22.64
N ASN A 47 36.93 -3.06 23.84
CA ASN A 47 37.19 -4.17 24.74
C ASN A 47 36.68 -5.48 24.12
N PRO A 48 37.54 -6.51 23.93
CA PRO A 48 37.16 -7.79 23.36
C PRO A 48 36.13 -8.56 24.19
N ASN A 49 36.05 -8.32 25.48
CA ASN A 49 35.10 -8.94 26.41
C ASN A 49 33.75 -8.20 26.47
N TYR A 50 33.60 -7.08 25.77
CA TYR A 50 32.34 -6.33 25.76
C TYR A 50 31.23 -7.10 25.02
N LYS A 51 30.16 -7.44 25.71
CA LYS A 51 28.97 -8.12 25.13
C LYS A 51 28.12 -7.09 24.39
N ARG A 52 28.22 -7.07 23.05
CA ARG A 52 27.58 -6.08 22.17
C ARG A 52 26.12 -6.35 21.92
N PHE A 53 25.74 -7.60 21.81
CA PHE A 53 24.42 -8.03 21.37
C PHE A 53 23.74 -8.83 22.47
N ASP A 54 22.50 -8.52 22.81
CA ASP A 54 21.69 -9.25 23.78
C ASP A 54 20.43 -9.86 23.13
N GLU A 55 20.19 -9.57 21.88
CA GLU A 55 19.09 -10.12 21.09
C GLU A 55 19.57 -10.38 19.64
N ILE A 56 18.88 -11.28 18.94
CA ILE A 56 19.07 -11.46 17.50
C ILE A 56 18.36 -10.30 16.79
N GLY A 57 19.07 -9.58 15.95
CA GLY A 57 18.53 -8.46 15.18
C GLY A 57 19.06 -8.44 13.75
N PHE A 58 18.53 -7.54 12.96
CA PHE A 58 18.86 -7.35 11.55
C PHE A 58 19.43 -5.97 11.31
N ASN A 59 20.11 -5.79 10.20
CA ASN A 59 20.56 -4.48 9.76
C ASN A 59 19.49 -3.80 8.89
N TYR A 60 18.49 -3.19 9.56
CA TYR A 60 17.43 -2.43 8.90
C TYR A 60 17.63 -0.92 9.08
N ARG A 61 18.89 -0.49 9.22
CA ARG A 61 19.21 0.93 9.29
C ARG A 61 19.02 1.58 7.93
N MET A 62 18.21 2.65 7.90
CA MET A 62 18.08 3.48 6.72
C MET A 62 19.37 4.28 6.51
N ASN A 63 19.88 4.34 5.29
CA ASN A 63 21.01 5.21 4.96
C ASN A 63 20.58 6.68 4.88
N GLU A 64 21.53 7.61 5.00
CA GLU A 64 21.27 9.05 5.05
C GLU A 64 20.62 9.59 3.75
N PHE A 65 20.97 9.04 2.60
CA PHE A 65 20.36 9.45 1.31
C PHE A 65 18.86 9.10 1.26
N SER A 66 18.53 7.87 1.62
CA SER A 66 17.11 7.45 1.70
C SER A 66 16.37 8.23 2.78
N ALA A 67 17.01 8.53 3.90
CA ALA A 67 16.41 9.33 4.98
C ALA A 67 16.13 10.78 4.54
N ALA A 68 17.04 11.41 3.81
CA ALA A 68 16.85 12.76 3.27
C ALA A 68 15.68 12.80 2.26
N ILE A 69 15.59 11.80 1.37
CA ILE A 69 14.47 11.67 0.44
C ILE A 69 13.15 11.46 1.21
N ALA A 70 13.15 10.58 2.22
CA ALA A 70 11.97 10.32 3.05
C ALA A 70 11.49 11.59 3.76
N LEU A 71 12.41 12.40 4.32
CA LEU A 71 12.09 13.67 4.96
C LEU A 71 11.43 14.65 3.98
N ALA A 72 12.02 14.86 2.81
CA ALA A 72 11.46 15.73 1.78
C ALA A 72 10.08 15.27 1.29
N GLN A 73 9.84 13.95 1.26
CA GLN A 73 8.52 13.39 0.94
C GLN A 73 7.50 13.62 2.07
N CYS A 74 7.92 13.51 3.33
CA CYS A 74 7.07 13.77 4.49
C CYS A 74 6.61 15.23 4.55
N GLU A 75 7.48 16.16 4.26
CA GLU A 75 7.15 17.60 4.19
C GLU A 75 6.05 17.90 3.15
N LYS A 76 5.98 17.11 2.08
CA LYS A 76 5.02 17.25 0.98
C LYS A 76 3.82 16.30 1.07
N VAL A 77 3.67 15.54 2.15
CA VAL A 77 2.63 14.49 2.24
C VAL A 77 1.22 15.02 2.02
N ASN A 78 0.87 16.15 2.62
CA ASN A 78 -0.46 16.75 2.48
C ASN A 78 -0.76 17.17 1.03
N PHE A 79 0.22 17.67 0.31
CA PHE A 79 0.10 18.01 -1.10
C PHE A 79 -0.16 16.75 -1.95
N PHE A 80 0.59 15.68 -1.76
CA PHE A 80 0.39 14.43 -2.48
C PHE A 80 -0.96 13.79 -2.17
N VAL A 81 -1.36 13.79 -0.91
CA VAL A 81 -2.66 13.27 -0.49
C VAL A 81 -3.81 14.04 -1.14
N LYS A 82 -3.75 15.38 -1.17
CA LYS A 82 -4.75 16.21 -1.87
C LYS A 82 -4.87 15.84 -3.34
N LYS A 83 -3.75 15.64 -4.07
CA LYS A 83 -3.75 15.23 -5.47
C LYS A 83 -4.39 13.84 -5.66
N ARG A 84 -3.98 12.83 -4.88
CA ARG A 84 -4.56 11.49 -4.93
C ARG A 84 -6.07 11.51 -4.66
N ARG A 85 -6.49 12.24 -3.66
CA ARG A 85 -7.91 12.40 -3.34
C ARG A 85 -8.69 13.03 -4.48
N LYS A 86 -8.16 14.08 -5.11
CA LYS A 86 -8.79 14.73 -6.27
C LYS A 86 -9.00 13.73 -7.42
N ALA A 87 -7.99 12.94 -7.76
CA ALA A 87 -8.09 11.89 -8.77
C ALA A 87 -9.14 10.84 -8.42
N ALA A 88 -9.06 10.26 -7.21
CA ALA A 88 -9.99 9.24 -6.74
C ALA A 88 -11.45 9.74 -6.72
N LEU A 89 -11.69 10.96 -6.22
CA LEU A 89 -13.04 11.53 -6.14
C LEU A 89 -13.60 11.84 -7.53
N SER A 90 -12.77 12.26 -8.49
CA SER A 90 -13.18 12.47 -9.88
C SER A 90 -13.62 11.17 -10.55
N LEU A 91 -12.90 10.08 -10.34
CA LEU A 91 -13.30 8.75 -10.80
C LEU A 91 -14.57 8.25 -10.06
N THR A 92 -14.62 8.42 -8.75
CA THR A 92 -15.78 8.02 -7.92
C THR A 92 -17.07 8.70 -8.37
N LYS A 93 -17.00 9.98 -8.75
CA LYS A 93 -18.17 10.73 -9.27
C LYS A 93 -18.78 10.05 -10.50
N ILE A 94 -17.93 9.53 -11.39
CA ILE A 94 -18.38 8.80 -12.58
C ILE A 94 -18.89 7.40 -12.22
N LEU A 95 -18.16 6.69 -11.36
CA LEU A 95 -18.53 5.33 -10.95
C LEU A 95 -19.89 5.27 -10.25
N LYS A 96 -20.31 6.33 -9.57
CA LYS A 96 -21.63 6.42 -8.92
C LYS A 96 -22.81 6.35 -9.90
N SER A 97 -22.61 6.63 -11.19
CA SER A 97 -23.67 6.47 -12.20
C SER A 97 -23.88 4.99 -12.57
N SER A 98 -22.96 4.11 -12.23
CA SER A 98 -23.05 2.69 -12.55
C SER A 98 -23.52 1.85 -11.37
N LYS A 99 -24.56 1.04 -11.58
CA LYS A 99 -24.99 0.03 -10.60
C LYS A 99 -24.10 -1.22 -10.54
N TYR A 100 -23.17 -1.36 -11.49
CA TYR A 100 -22.26 -2.52 -11.58
C TYR A 100 -20.88 -2.27 -11.00
N LEU A 101 -20.50 -1.03 -10.74
CA LEU A 101 -19.19 -0.64 -10.23
C LEU A 101 -19.35 0.13 -8.92
N ILE A 102 -19.10 -0.54 -7.81
CA ILE A 102 -19.30 0.01 -6.48
C ILE A 102 -17.96 0.45 -5.90
N PRO A 103 -17.69 1.75 -5.77
CA PRO A 103 -16.49 2.26 -5.09
C PRO A 103 -16.45 1.85 -3.63
N GLN A 104 -15.24 1.77 -3.08
CA GLN A 104 -15.01 1.54 -1.66
C GLN A 104 -15.77 2.56 -0.80
N ARG A 105 -16.39 2.08 0.27
CA ARG A 105 -17.03 2.93 1.27
C ARG A 105 -15.97 3.46 2.24
N ILE A 106 -16.00 4.76 2.48
CA ILE A 106 -15.19 5.39 3.53
C ILE A 106 -16.11 5.67 4.72
N PRO A 107 -15.85 5.13 5.91
CA PRO A 107 -16.61 5.44 7.12
C PRO A 107 -16.55 6.94 7.43
N ARG A 108 -17.58 7.46 8.14
CA ARG A 108 -17.67 8.91 8.45
C ARG A 108 -16.50 9.42 9.29
N ASN A 109 -15.97 8.57 10.16
CA ASN A 109 -14.84 8.86 11.06
C ASN A 109 -13.46 8.52 10.45
N ALA A 110 -13.38 8.22 9.15
CA ALA A 110 -12.14 7.86 8.47
C ALA A 110 -11.82 8.80 7.33
N TYR A 111 -10.52 9.04 7.14
CA TYR A 111 -9.97 9.85 6.07
C TYR A 111 -9.10 8.96 5.17
N SER A 112 -9.58 8.67 3.96
CA SER A 112 -8.80 7.88 3.01
C SER A 112 -7.81 8.75 2.24
N THR A 113 -6.56 8.31 2.18
CA THR A 113 -5.52 8.92 1.33
C THR A 113 -5.56 8.42 -0.11
N TYR A 114 -6.37 7.39 -0.38
CA TYR A 114 -6.52 6.76 -1.68
C TYR A 114 -5.18 6.38 -2.34
N TYR A 115 -4.40 5.54 -1.69
CA TYR A 115 -3.24 4.92 -2.33
C TYR A 115 -3.64 4.25 -3.65
N THR A 116 -4.78 3.57 -3.64
CA THR A 116 -5.54 3.13 -4.81
C THR A 116 -7.03 3.40 -4.55
N LEU A 117 -7.84 3.49 -5.59
CA LEU A 117 -9.28 3.48 -5.49
C LEU A 117 -9.79 2.07 -5.75
N ALA A 118 -10.25 1.40 -4.70
CA ALA A 118 -10.83 0.07 -4.81
C ALA A 118 -12.30 0.16 -5.28
N VAL A 119 -12.64 -0.65 -6.28
CA VAL A 119 -13.98 -0.70 -6.86
C VAL A 119 -14.38 -2.15 -7.00
N ARG A 120 -15.56 -2.49 -6.51
CA ARG A 120 -16.11 -3.83 -6.66
C ARG A 120 -16.98 -3.89 -7.93
N LEU A 121 -16.64 -4.82 -8.81
CA LEU A 121 -17.48 -5.18 -9.94
C LEU A 121 -18.60 -6.11 -9.43
N VAL A 122 -19.85 -5.73 -9.62
CA VAL A 122 -21.00 -6.54 -9.25
C VAL A 122 -21.13 -7.68 -10.25
N GLU A 123 -21.39 -8.88 -9.77
CA GLU A 123 -21.71 -10.02 -10.62
C GLU A 123 -22.94 -9.70 -11.49
N ASN A 124 -22.83 -10.03 -12.77
CA ASN A 124 -23.86 -9.71 -13.75
C ASN A 124 -23.96 -10.81 -14.81
N LYS A 125 -25.06 -10.83 -15.52
CA LYS A 125 -25.33 -11.81 -16.59
C LYS A 125 -24.44 -11.57 -17.83
N ASN A 126 -23.84 -10.40 -17.97
CA ASN A 126 -22.95 -10.10 -19.08
C ASN A 126 -21.56 -10.71 -18.86
N LYS A 127 -21.34 -11.92 -19.37
CA LYS A 127 -20.06 -12.64 -19.28
C LYS A 127 -18.87 -11.86 -19.85
N LYS A 128 -19.12 -10.86 -20.73
CA LYS A 128 -18.08 -9.99 -21.28
C LYS A 128 -17.60 -8.94 -20.27
N LEU A 129 -18.42 -8.59 -19.26
CA LEU A 129 -18.07 -7.66 -18.22
C LEU A 129 -17.36 -8.38 -17.07
N ASN A 130 -16.05 -8.45 -17.13
CA ASN A 130 -15.16 -8.96 -16.10
C ASN A 130 -13.94 -8.05 -15.99
N TRP A 131 -13.12 -8.20 -14.93
CA TRP A 131 -11.99 -7.33 -14.65
C TRP A 131 -10.99 -7.25 -15.84
N LYS A 132 -10.71 -8.38 -16.51
CA LYS A 132 -9.76 -8.46 -17.62
C LYS A 132 -10.24 -7.66 -18.83
N ASN A 133 -11.50 -7.85 -19.22
CA ASN A 133 -12.09 -7.14 -20.35
C ASN A 133 -12.29 -5.65 -20.04
N PHE A 134 -12.71 -5.34 -18.82
CA PHE A 134 -12.84 -3.95 -18.37
C PHE A 134 -11.50 -3.23 -18.43
N ARG A 135 -10.43 -3.83 -17.86
CA ARG A 135 -9.07 -3.29 -17.92
C ARG A 135 -8.61 -3.08 -19.37
N LYS A 136 -8.79 -4.09 -20.23
CA LYS A 136 -8.40 -4.02 -21.66
C LYS A 136 -9.07 -2.82 -22.35
N LYS A 137 -10.36 -2.61 -22.13
CA LYS A 137 -11.10 -1.50 -22.73
C LYS A 137 -10.73 -0.16 -22.14
N PHE A 138 -10.57 -0.07 -20.82
CA PHE A 138 -10.15 1.15 -20.16
C PHE A 138 -8.80 1.63 -20.68
N MET A 139 -7.82 0.75 -20.79
CA MET A 139 -6.50 1.06 -21.35
C MET A 139 -6.58 1.45 -22.84
N ALA A 140 -7.39 0.75 -23.62
CA ALA A 140 -7.59 1.07 -25.05
C ALA A 140 -8.19 2.46 -25.27
N TYR A 141 -8.90 3.02 -24.28
CA TYR A 141 -9.42 4.39 -24.31
C TYR A 141 -8.49 5.41 -23.65
N GLY A 142 -7.23 5.03 -23.34
CA GLY A 142 -6.21 5.91 -22.77
C GLY A 142 -6.21 5.97 -21.24
N GLY A 143 -6.88 5.04 -20.57
CA GLY A 143 -6.79 4.90 -19.12
C GLY A 143 -5.49 4.22 -18.69
N ASP A 144 -5.05 4.51 -17.47
CA ASP A 144 -3.92 3.84 -16.84
C ASP A 144 -4.23 2.36 -16.53
N GLY A 145 -3.21 1.62 -16.13
CA GLY A 145 -3.43 0.25 -15.71
C GLY A 145 -4.36 0.15 -14.50
N ILE A 146 -5.30 -0.79 -14.56
CA ILE A 146 -6.10 -1.20 -13.40
C ILE A 146 -5.55 -2.53 -12.92
N TYR A 147 -5.32 -2.63 -11.63
CA TYR A 147 -4.88 -3.88 -11.01
C TYR A 147 -6.09 -4.69 -10.54
N ALA A 148 -6.01 -6.01 -10.72
CA ALA A 148 -6.90 -6.94 -10.02
C ALA A 148 -6.40 -7.16 -8.59
N ALA A 149 -7.23 -7.77 -7.75
CA ALA A 149 -6.74 -8.24 -6.47
C ALA A 149 -5.68 -9.33 -6.67
N SER A 150 -4.63 -9.26 -5.90
CA SER A 150 -3.57 -10.28 -5.89
C SER A 150 -4.11 -11.64 -5.48
N ARG A 151 -3.36 -12.70 -5.78
CA ARG A 151 -3.63 -14.01 -5.22
C ARG A 151 -3.65 -13.96 -3.70
N LEU A 152 -4.52 -14.73 -3.07
CA LEU A 152 -4.57 -14.78 -1.62
C LEU A 152 -3.28 -15.42 -1.07
N ILE A 153 -2.70 -14.82 -0.04
CA ILE A 153 -1.38 -15.21 0.49
C ILE A 153 -1.31 -16.71 0.80
N HIS A 154 -2.35 -17.27 1.44
CA HIS A 154 -2.40 -18.69 1.76
C HIS A 154 -2.48 -19.62 0.52
N GLN A 155 -2.73 -19.08 -0.66
CA GLN A 155 -2.76 -19.80 -1.93
C GLN A 155 -1.42 -19.73 -2.66
N GLU A 156 -0.48 -18.89 -2.22
CA GLU A 156 0.84 -18.78 -2.83
C GLU A 156 1.64 -20.09 -2.64
N PRO A 157 2.36 -20.55 -3.69
CA PRO A 157 3.12 -21.81 -3.64
C PRO A 157 4.09 -21.87 -2.47
N ALA A 158 4.80 -20.77 -2.18
CA ALA A 158 5.74 -20.68 -1.07
C ALA A 158 5.06 -20.94 0.29
N ILE A 159 3.90 -20.31 0.53
CA ILE A 159 3.14 -20.49 1.78
C ILE A 159 2.58 -21.91 1.90
N LYS A 160 2.08 -22.46 0.79
CA LYS A 160 1.60 -23.84 0.76
C LYS A 160 2.70 -24.85 1.09
N LYS A 161 3.91 -24.66 0.53
CA LYS A 161 5.07 -25.53 0.76
C LYS A 161 5.41 -25.62 2.26
N TYR A 162 5.38 -24.52 2.97
CA TYR A 162 5.73 -24.47 4.40
C TYR A 162 4.54 -24.79 5.33
N LYS A 163 3.37 -25.11 4.78
CA LYS A 163 2.15 -25.41 5.55
C LYS A 163 1.76 -24.33 6.56
N ILE A 164 2.19 -23.09 6.32
CA ILE A 164 1.82 -21.92 7.11
C ILE A 164 0.32 -21.67 6.95
N GLY A 165 -0.38 -21.36 8.02
CA GLY A 165 -1.82 -21.05 7.97
C GLY A 165 -2.73 -22.28 7.78
N LYS A 166 -2.33 -23.47 8.23
CA LYS A 166 -3.15 -24.69 8.16
C LYS A 166 -4.55 -24.54 8.75
N HIS A 167 -4.73 -23.66 9.72
CA HIS A 167 -5.98 -23.45 10.44
C HIS A 167 -6.96 -22.49 9.72
N ASP A 168 -6.49 -21.70 8.78
CA ASP A 168 -7.32 -20.71 8.06
C ASP A 168 -7.63 -21.15 6.64
N LYS A 169 -8.43 -22.22 6.51
CA LYS A 169 -8.85 -22.76 5.22
C LYS A 169 -9.99 -21.98 4.57
N SER A 170 -10.71 -21.15 5.32
CA SER A 170 -11.89 -20.47 4.80
C SER A 170 -11.71 -18.94 4.87
N THR A 171 -11.47 -18.33 3.74
CA THR A 171 -11.51 -16.89 3.55
C THR A 171 -12.57 -16.55 2.49
N PRO A 172 -13.87 -16.81 2.77
CA PRO A 172 -14.92 -16.74 1.74
C PRO A 172 -15.08 -15.34 1.18
N VAL A 173 -14.97 -14.30 2.03
CA VAL A 173 -15.06 -12.91 1.61
C VAL A 173 -13.87 -12.54 0.70
N ALA A 174 -12.64 -12.89 1.09
CA ALA A 174 -11.45 -12.59 0.29
C ALA A 174 -11.48 -13.34 -1.06
N LYS A 175 -11.88 -14.63 -1.07
CA LYS A 175 -12.05 -15.41 -2.30
C LYS A 175 -13.08 -14.79 -3.26
N ARG A 176 -14.17 -14.26 -2.73
CA ARG A 176 -15.18 -13.56 -3.54
C ARG A 176 -14.64 -12.24 -4.08
N LEU A 177 -14.01 -11.42 -3.23
CA LEU A 177 -13.47 -10.13 -3.63
C LEU A 177 -12.35 -10.25 -4.64
N GLN A 178 -11.49 -11.26 -4.55
CA GLN A 178 -10.40 -11.49 -5.49
C GLN A 178 -10.86 -11.53 -6.95
N LYS A 179 -12.04 -12.04 -7.21
CA LYS A 179 -12.59 -12.19 -8.56
C LYS A 179 -13.18 -10.91 -9.14
N VAL A 180 -13.57 -9.98 -8.28
CA VAL A 180 -14.40 -8.83 -8.64
C VAL A 180 -13.81 -7.48 -8.26
N LEU A 181 -12.61 -7.46 -7.65
CA LEU A 181 -11.99 -6.23 -7.23
C LEU A 181 -11.17 -5.60 -8.35
N LEU A 182 -11.39 -4.32 -8.59
CA LEU A 182 -10.63 -3.46 -9.48
C LEU A 182 -9.93 -2.38 -8.64
N LEU A 183 -8.65 -2.19 -8.85
CA LEU A 183 -7.84 -1.18 -8.15
C LEU A 183 -7.36 -0.14 -9.16
N PHE A 184 -7.98 1.03 -9.15
CA PHE A 184 -7.60 2.16 -10.00
C PHE A 184 -6.42 2.90 -9.40
N THR A 185 -5.48 3.31 -10.23
CA THR A 185 -4.38 4.18 -9.83
C THR A 185 -4.90 5.59 -9.53
N THR A 186 -4.25 6.28 -8.61
CA THR A 186 -4.63 7.63 -8.16
C THR A 186 -3.44 8.58 -8.13
N ASN A 187 -2.41 8.27 -8.89
CA ASN A 187 -1.13 8.99 -8.93
C ASN A 187 -1.06 10.08 -10.00
N GLN A 188 -2.20 10.45 -10.60
CA GLN A 188 -2.28 11.51 -11.59
C GLN A 188 -1.81 12.84 -10.99
N GLY A 189 -0.76 13.40 -11.58
CA GLY A 189 -0.10 14.62 -11.12
C GLY A 189 -0.77 15.92 -11.54
N SER A 190 -1.57 15.88 -12.62
CA SER A 190 -2.17 17.05 -13.27
C SER A 190 -3.67 16.87 -13.52
N GLN A 191 -4.38 18.01 -13.71
CA GLN A 191 -5.79 17.98 -14.12
C GLN A 191 -5.97 17.35 -15.50
N ARG A 192 -5.00 17.53 -16.41
CA ARG A 192 -5.00 16.91 -17.74
C ARG A 192 -5.03 15.39 -17.64
N GLU A 193 -4.16 14.81 -16.80
CA GLU A 193 -4.12 13.36 -16.57
C GLU A 193 -5.43 12.85 -15.96
N ILE A 194 -5.98 13.54 -14.95
CA ILE A 194 -7.28 13.19 -14.37
C ILE A 194 -8.38 13.20 -15.45
N ASN A 195 -8.37 14.18 -16.35
CA ASN A 195 -9.35 14.27 -17.44
C ASN A 195 -9.22 13.11 -18.42
N ILE A 196 -7.99 12.66 -18.71
CA ILE A 196 -7.76 11.47 -19.55
C ILE A 196 -8.40 10.24 -18.89
N GLN A 197 -8.12 10.02 -17.61
CA GLN A 197 -8.66 8.87 -16.87
C GLN A 197 -10.19 8.89 -16.80
N THR A 198 -10.77 10.04 -16.52
CA THR A 198 -12.23 10.19 -16.41
C THR A 198 -12.90 10.02 -17.78
N LYS A 199 -12.31 10.51 -18.86
CA LYS A 199 -12.79 10.30 -20.23
C LYS A 199 -12.72 8.81 -20.64
N ALA A 200 -11.60 8.15 -20.34
CA ALA A 200 -11.43 6.73 -20.59
C ALA A 200 -12.47 5.89 -19.82
N LEU A 201 -12.72 6.24 -18.55
CA LEU A 201 -13.71 5.57 -17.73
C LEU A 201 -15.12 5.71 -18.31
N ARG A 202 -15.55 6.93 -18.69
CA ARG A 202 -16.86 7.16 -19.33
C ARG A 202 -17.03 6.33 -20.60
N LYS A 203 -16.02 6.34 -21.50
CA LYS A 203 -16.05 5.53 -22.72
C LYS A 203 -16.16 4.03 -22.42
N THR A 204 -15.49 3.56 -21.36
CA THR A 204 -15.55 2.15 -20.94
C THR A 204 -16.92 1.77 -20.41
N LEU A 205 -17.54 2.63 -19.58
CA LEU A 205 -18.91 2.40 -19.09
C LEU A 205 -19.91 2.34 -20.25
N ASN A 206 -19.80 3.27 -21.20
CA ASN A 206 -20.67 3.30 -22.39
C ASN A 206 -20.50 2.04 -23.24
N PHE A 207 -19.25 1.59 -23.46
CA PHE A 207 -18.98 0.36 -24.22
C PHE A 207 -19.67 -0.87 -23.62
N PHE A 208 -19.65 -1.00 -22.30
CA PHE A 208 -20.32 -2.10 -21.61
C PHE A 208 -21.82 -1.84 -21.32
N LYS A 209 -22.34 -0.66 -21.65
CA LYS A 209 -23.72 -0.22 -21.35
C LYS A 209 -24.06 -0.34 -19.86
N ILE A 210 -23.18 0.18 -19.00
CA ILE A 210 -23.25 0.05 -17.53
C ILE A 210 -23.18 1.41 -16.81
N ASN A 211 -23.54 2.49 -17.47
CA ASN A 211 -23.72 3.85 -16.92
C ASN A 211 -25.10 4.02 -16.29
#